data_528e9d7b13df05cdd004f6e1b128f743
#
_entry.id   528e9d7b13df05cdd004f6e1b128f743
#
_cell.length_a   1.000
_cell.length_b   1.000
_cell.length_c   1.000
_cell.angle_alpha   90.00
_cell.angle_beta   90.00
_cell.angle_gamma   90.00
#
_symmetry.space_group_name_H-M   'P 1'
#
loop_
_entity.id
_entity.type
_entity.pdbx_description
1 polymer ?
#
loop_
_entity_poly.entity_id
_entity_poly.type
_entity_poly.pdbx_seq_one_letter_code
_entity_poly.pdbx_strand_id
1 'polypeptide(L)'
;GLTVPIVTEATTNDIAKSNPRATHEELVNFILADLDKAEIGLESYTPVSKNFPDLAVVYGLKAKVYMWDGQFAKAAEYARKAIDKSGATPMSESQWHNPTTGFNTATSAWMWYLHPTASNMGNLANFIGHISNEADWGYASLSKLQMARSLYDAIPATDFRKYSYLDPDRSTYAYQSVRGNASVSYTHLRAHETCADL
;
A
#
# COMPACT_ATOMS: atom_id res chain seq x y z
N GLY A 1 -22.61 4.44 8.82
CA GLY A 1 -22.86 3.03 8.47
C GLY A 1 -22.17 2.05 9.40
N LEU A 2 -22.46 0.75 9.28
CA LEU A 2 -21.79 -0.31 10.01
C LEU A 2 -20.51 -0.72 9.26
N THR A 3 -19.43 -0.99 10.02
CA THR A 3 -18.13 -1.43 9.52
C THR A 3 -17.91 -2.93 9.74
N VAL A 4 -16.85 -3.30 10.44
CA VAL A 4 -16.50 -4.68 10.82
C VAL A 4 -16.65 -4.86 12.32
N PRO A 5 -16.77 -6.09 12.84
CA PRO A 5 -16.66 -6.33 14.28
C PRO A 5 -15.29 -5.92 14.82
N ILE A 6 -15.28 -5.31 16.00
CA ILE A 6 -14.03 -5.04 16.73
C ILE A 6 -13.64 -6.31 17.49
N VAL A 7 -12.40 -6.77 17.28
CA VAL A 7 -11.82 -7.95 17.92
C VAL A 7 -10.65 -7.51 18.80
N THR A 8 -10.62 -7.96 20.03
CA THR A 8 -9.55 -7.69 21.00
C THR A 8 -9.06 -9.00 21.60
N GLU A 9 -8.02 -8.94 22.42
CA GLU A 9 -7.50 -10.12 23.15
C GLU A 9 -8.58 -10.75 24.07
N ALA A 10 -9.59 -9.98 24.49
CA ALA A 10 -10.70 -10.48 25.30
C ALA A 10 -11.79 -11.18 24.47
N THR A 11 -11.69 -11.14 23.14
CA THR A 11 -12.71 -11.75 22.26
C THR A 11 -12.51 -13.26 22.19
N THR A 12 -13.33 -14.01 22.92
CA THR A 12 -13.34 -15.47 22.88
C THR A 12 -14.06 -15.98 21.63
N ASN A 13 -13.89 -17.27 21.32
CA ASN A 13 -14.61 -17.92 20.21
C ASN A 13 -16.13 -17.79 20.33
N ASP A 14 -16.68 -17.80 21.53
CA ASP A 14 -18.13 -17.68 21.73
C ASP A 14 -18.59 -16.23 21.54
N ILE A 15 -17.84 -15.24 21.99
CA ILE A 15 -18.11 -13.83 21.70
C ILE A 15 -18.02 -13.59 20.19
N ALA A 16 -17.01 -14.15 19.51
CA ALA A 16 -16.80 -13.96 18.07
C ALA A 16 -17.98 -14.44 17.21
N LYS A 17 -18.71 -15.48 17.63
CA LYS A 17 -19.89 -16.02 16.93
C LYS A 17 -21.04 -15.01 16.83
N SER A 18 -21.14 -14.07 17.76
CA SER A 18 -22.21 -13.08 17.86
C SER A 18 -21.70 -11.64 17.96
N ASN A 19 -20.43 -11.41 17.65
CA ASN A 19 -19.81 -10.09 17.72
C ASN A 19 -20.45 -9.14 16.67
N PRO A 20 -21.16 -8.09 17.09
CA PRO A 20 -21.84 -7.20 16.15
C PRO A 20 -20.83 -6.37 15.36
N ARG A 21 -21.24 -5.89 14.20
CA ARG A 21 -20.47 -4.92 13.43
C ARG A 21 -20.48 -3.57 14.14
N ALA A 22 -19.31 -3.00 14.31
CA ALA A 22 -19.15 -1.67 14.87
C ALA A 22 -19.64 -0.57 13.92
N THR A 23 -20.01 0.56 14.47
CA THR A 23 -20.23 1.78 13.70
C THR A 23 -18.91 2.33 13.16
N HIS A 24 -19.00 3.22 12.19
CA HIS A 24 -17.81 3.92 11.66
C HIS A 24 -17.06 4.65 12.78
N GLU A 25 -17.79 5.40 13.60
CA GLU A 25 -17.22 6.17 14.71
C GLU A 25 -16.52 5.28 15.75
N GLU A 26 -17.15 4.18 16.15
CA GLU A 26 -16.54 3.23 17.10
C GLU A 26 -15.25 2.64 16.55
N LEU A 27 -15.21 2.27 15.28
CA LEU A 27 -14.00 1.71 14.65
C LEU A 27 -12.89 2.76 14.51
N VAL A 28 -13.22 3.98 14.09
CA VAL A 28 -12.24 5.08 14.01
C VAL A 28 -11.63 5.36 15.37
N ASN A 29 -12.47 5.51 16.41
CA ASN A 29 -12.00 5.76 17.77
C ASN A 29 -11.12 4.61 18.30
N PHE A 30 -11.47 3.37 18.01
CA PHE A 30 -10.68 2.20 18.38
C PHE A 30 -9.30 2.22 17.73
N ILE A 31 -9.22 2.46 16.41
CA ILE A 31 -7.96 2.51 15.67
C ILE A 31 -7.09 3.69 16.16
N LEU A 32 -7.68 4.88 16.34
CA LEU A 32 -6.95 6.05 16.81
C LEU A 32 -6.41 5.85 18.22
N ALA A 33 -7.17 5.22 19.12
CA ALA A 33 -6.71 4.93 20.47
C ALA A 33 -5.48 4.00 20.49
N ASP A 34 -5.42 3.02 19.61
CA ASP A 34 -4.24 2.16 19.47
C ASP A 34 -3.06 2.89 18.84
N LEU A 35 -3.30 3.73 17.84
CA LEU A 35 -2.26 4.58 17.26
C LEU A 35 -1.74 5.64 18.22
N ASP A 36 -2.55 6.15 19.17
CA ASP A 36 -2.12 7.05 20.22
C ASP A 36 -1.15 6.36 21.20
N LYS A 37 -1.45 5.13 21.58
CA LYS A 37 -0.52 4.32 22.40
C LYS A 37 0.78 4.03 21.65
N ALA A 38 0.68 3.70 20.34
CA ALA A 38 1.85 3.45 19.52
C ALA A 38 2.70 4.72 19.34
N GLU A 39 2.09 5.90 19.21
CA GLU A 39 2.80 7.19 19.14
C GLU A 39 3.66 7.40 20.38
N ILE A 40 3.11 7.19 21.58
CA ILE A 40 3.85 7.31 22.84
C ILE A 40 4.96 6.25 22.92
N GLY A 41 4.64 5.01 22.60
CA GLY A 41 5.58 3.89 22.74
C GLY A 41 6.76 3.95 21.76
N LEU A 42 6.60 4.62 20.62
CA LEU A 42 7.62 4.73 19.56
C LEU A 42 8.34 6.09 19.52
N GLU A 43 8.08 6.99 20.46
CA GLU A 43 8.62 8.36 20.46
C GLU A 43 10.15 8.40 20.35
N SER A 44 10.85 7.54 21.09
CA SER A 44 12.31 7.42 21.08
C SER A 44 12.85 6.19 20.34
N TYR A 45 11.97 5.43 19.71
CA TYR A 45 12.36 4.20 19.04
C TYR A 45 12.97 4.48 17.67
N THR A 46 14.09 3.82 17.39
CA THR A 46 14.72 3.80 16.06
C THR A 46 14.80 2.37 15.57
N PRO A 47 14.09 2.00 14.50
CA PRO A 47 14.08 0.62 14.01
C PRO A 47 15.44 0.24 13.39
N VAL A 48 15.82 -1.02 13.52
CA VAL A 48 17.03 -1.57 12.91
C VAL A 48 16.90 -1.69 11.38
N SER A 49 15.67 -1.73 10.89
CA SER A 49 15.35 -1.74 9.45
C SER A 49 13.91 -1.29 9.24
N LYS A 50 13.58 -0.87 8.02
CA LYS A 50 12.25 -0.35 7.65
C LYS A 50 11.14 -1.41 7.57
N ASN A 51 11.40 -2.67 7.84
CA ASN A 51 10.35 -3.67 8.03
C ASN A 51 9.72 -3.61 9.44
N PHE A 52 10.30 -2.84 10.35
CA PHE A 52 9.69 -2.49 11.63
C PHE A 52 9.13 -1.07 11.56
N PRO A 53 7.84 -0.88 11.91
CA PRO A 53 7.25 0.45 11.92
C PRO A 53 7.90 1.35 12.96
N ASP A 54 8.03 2.63 12.63
CA ASP A 54 8.51 3.69 13.51
C ASP A 54 7.42 4.76 13.75
N LEU A 55 7.79 5.84 14.41
CA LEU A 55 6.88 6.94 14.69
C LEU A 55 6.36 7.62 13.40
N ALA A 56 7.17 7.68 12.33
CA ALA A 56 6.73 8.25 11.06
C ALA A 56 5.62 7.41 10.43
N VAL A 57 5.71 6.08 10.53
CA VAL A 57 4.66 5.17 10.07
C VAL A 57 3.37 5.35 10.86
N VAL A 58 3.45 5.54 12.19
CA VAL A 58 2.27 5.83 13.02
C VAL A 58 1.59 7.11 12.57
N TYR A 59 2.33 8.17 12.30
CA TYR A 59 1.77 9.41 11.77
C TYR A 59 1.10 9.21 10.41
N GLY A 60 1.72 8.46 9.50
CA GLY A 60 1.13 8.13 8.21
C GLY A 60 -0.17 7.34 8.33
N LEU A 61 -0.24 6.38 9.26
CA LEU A 61 -1.46 5.62 9.54
C LEU A 61 -2.57 6.51 10.14
N LYS A 62 -2.24 7.41 11.09
CA LYS A 62 -3.19 8.39 11.61
C LYS A 62 -3.73 9.30 10.51
N ALA A 63 -2.87 9.78 9.61
CA ALA A 63 -3.29 10.59 8.47
C ALA A 63 -4.31 9.85 7.60
N LYS A 64 -4.07 8.58 7.30
CA LYS A 64 -5.01 7.73 6.53
C LYS A 64 -6.34 7.54 7.25
N VAL A 65 -6.33 7.30 8.55
CA VAL A 65 -7.56 7.15 9.35
C VAL A 65 -8.36 8.45 9.36
N TYR A 66 -7.72 9.59 9.60
CA TYR A 66 -8.39 10.90 9.56
C TYR A 66 -8.93 11.24 8.17
N MET A 67 -8.22 10.87 7.10
CA MET A 67 -8.71 11.06 5.74
C MET A 67 -9.96 10.20 5.48
N TRP A 68 -9.95 8.94 5.92
CA TRP A 68 -11.10 8.04 5.81
C TRP A 68 -12.31 8.54 6.62
N ASP A 69 -12.07 9.17 7.77
CA ASP A 69 -13.10 9.76 8.62
C ASP A 69 -13.58 11.15 8.13
N GLY A 70 -12.98 11.68 7.06
CA GLY A 70 -13.33 13.00 6.52
C GLY A 70 -12.75 14.19 7.28
N GLN A 71 -11.85 13.96 8.25
CA GLN A 71 -11.16 15.00 9.00
C GLN A 71 -9.91 15.48 8.26
N PHE A 72 -10.09 16.07 7.07
CA PHE A 72 -9.00 16.40 6.15
C PHE A 72 -7.93 17.33 6.74
N ALA A 73 -8.29 18.24 7.62
CA ALA A 73 -7.32 19.13 8.28
C ALA A 73 -6.35 18.34 9.17
N LYS A 74 -6.85 17.39 9.96
CA LYS A 74 -6.00 16.50 10.77
C LYS A 74 -5.22 15.52 9.89
N ALA A 75 -5.83 15.01 8.84
CA ALA A 75 -5.13 14.16 7.87
C ALA A 75 -3.90 14.88 7.31
N ALA A 76 -4.05 16.13 6.86
CA ALA A 76 -2.94 16.93 6.35
C ALA A 76 -1.87 17.22 7.41
N GLU A 77 -2.26 17.50 8.66
CA GLU A 77 -1.34 17.70 9.78
C GLU A 77 -0.48 16.46 10.02
N TYR A 78 -1.12 15.29 10.17
CA TYR A 78 -0.40 14.05 10.44
C TYR A 78 0.41 13.57 9.24
N ALA A 79 -0.05 13.81 8.02
CA ALA A 79 0.73 13.55 6.81
C ALA A 79 2.02 14.38 6.80
N ARG A 80 1.95 15.66 7.16
CA ARG A 80 3.14 16.51 7.28
C ARG A 80 4.10 15.99 8.36
N LYS A 81 3.59 15.63 9.54
CA LYS A 81 4.40 15.00 10.60
C LYS A 81 5.10 13.72 10.11
N ALA A 82 4.39 12.89 9.34
CA ALA A 82 4.94 11.65 8.79
C ALA A 82 6.10 11.93 7.82
N ILE A 83 5.92 12.87 6.89
CA ILE A 83 6.94 13.27 5.91
C ILE A 83 8.18 13.82 6.63
N ASP A 84 7.99 14.77 7.54
CA ASP A 84 9.08 15.43 8.24
C ASP A 84 9.86 14.46 9.14
N LYS A 85 9.17 13.53 9.79
CA LYS A 85 9.80 12.53 10.68
C LYS A 85 10.51 11.42 9.89
N SER A 86 9.98 11.01 8.75
CA SER A 86 10.52 9.88 7.99
C SER A 86 11.85 10.18 7.30
N GLY A 87 12.09 11.44 6.92
CA GLY A 87 13.18 11.83 6.05
C GLY A 87 13.14 11.15 4.67
N ALA A 88 12.04 10.50 4.33
CA ALA A 88 11.88 9.84 3.04
C ALA A 88 11.70 10.88 1.93
N THR A 89 12.27 10.59 0.78
CA THR A 89 12.17 11.44 -0.41
C THR A 89 11.60 10.63 -1.56
N PRO A 90 10.68 11.20 -2.37
CA PRO A 90 10.16 10.53 -3.55
C PRO A 90 11.29 10.08 -4.48
N MET A 91 11.09 8.97 -5.16
CA MET A 91 12.04 8.49 -6.14
C MET A 91 12.09 9.43 -7.35
N SER A 92 13.28 9.64 -7.90
CA SER A 92 13.42 10.25 -9.21
C SER A 92 12.92 9.33 -10.32
N GLU A 93 12.67 9.87 -11.50
CA GLU A 93 12.26 9.10 -12.67
C GLU A 93 13.26 7.97 -12.99
N SER A 94 14.55 8.26 -12.94
CA SER A 94 15.60 7.27 -13.20
C SER A 94 15.65 6.16 -12.16
N GLN A 95 15.38 6.48 -10.89
CA GLN A 95 15.26 5.48 -9.83
C GLN A 95 13.98 4.64 -10.00
N TRP A 96 12.89 5.29 -10.35
CA TRP A 96 11.60 4.63 -10.59
C TRP A 96 11.68 3.59 -11.71
N HIS A 97 12.31 3.93 -12.83
CA HIS A 97 12.45 3.07 -14.00
C HIS A 97 13.62 2.08 -13.93
N ASN A 98 14.38 2.08 -12.84
CA ASN A 98 15.49 1.15 -12.72
C ASN A 98 14.99 -0.28 -12.49
N PRO A 99 15.22 -1.22 -13.43
CA PRO A 99 14.68 -2.57 -13.32
C PRO A 99 15.32 -3.40 -12.19
N THR A 100 16.51 -2.98 -11.72
CA THR A 100 17.26 -3.71 -10.68
C THR A 100 16.98 -3.17 -9.28
N THR A 101 16.91 -1.84 -9.14
CA THR A 101 16.83 -1.17 -7.84
C THR A 101 15.59 -0.32 -7.65
N GLY A 102 14.63 -0.35 -8.57
CA GLY A 102 13.37 0.35 -8.47
C GLY A 102 12.58 -0.05 -7.22
N PHE A 103 11.36 -0.49 -7.38
CA PHE A 103 10.58 -0.98 -6.23
C PHE A 103 10.92 -2.39 -5.75
N ASN A 104 11.89 -3.05 -6.34
CA ASN A 104 12.30 -4.40 -5.97
C ASN A 104 13.16 -4.45 -4.71
N THR A 105 13.77 -3.34 -4.34
CA THR A 105 14.65 -3.21 -3.18
C THR A 105 14.23 -2.04 -2.31
N ALA A 106 14.39 -2.18 -1.00
CA ALA A 106 14.13 -1.10 -0.07
C ALA A 106 15.01 0.12 -0.41
N THR A 107 14.39 1.27 -0.63
CA THR A 107 15.05 2.53 -0.95
C THR A 107 14.79 3.58 0.11
N SER A 108 15.45 4.75 -0.02
CA SER A 108 15.19 5.91 0.84
C SER A 108 13.78 6.47 0.72
N ALA A 109 13.08 6.17 -0.37
CA ALA A 109 11.69 6.58 -0.57
C ALA A 109 10.68 5.80 0.28
N TRP A 110 11.06 4.65 0.80
CA TRP A 110 10.16 3.81 1.57
C TRP A 110 10.17 4.19 3.05
N MET A 111 9.01 4.38 3.61
CA MET A 111 8.84 4.59 5.05
C MET A 111 8.77 3.25 5.80
N TRP A 112 8.06 2.28 5.25
CA TRP A 112 7.86 0.95 5.81
C TRP A 112 7.59 -0.06 4.70
N TYR A 113 8.01 -1.31 4.90
CA TYR A 113 7.71 -2.39 3.97
C TYR A 113 7.59 -3.73 4.67
N LEU A 114 6.85 -4.64 4.05
CA LEU A 114 6.88 -6.05 4.40
C LEU A 114 7.78 -6.76 3.40
N HIS A 115 8.70 -7.58 3.90
CA HIS A 115 9.60 -8.38 3.05
C HIS A 115 9.06 -9.81 2.96
N PRO A 116 8.28 -10.15 1.93
CA PRO A 116 7.83 -11.52 1.75
C PRO A 116 9.01 -12.40 1.34
N THR A 117 9.17 -13.53 2.01
CA THR A 117 10.15 -14.55 1.62
C THR A 117 9.58 -15.45 0.53
N ALA A 118 10.44 -16.12 -0.23
CA ALA A 118 10.00 -17.06 -1.26
C ALA A 118 9.06 -18.16 -0.70
N SER A 119 9.25 -18.57 0.55
CA SER A 119 8.37 -19.53 1.23
C SER A 119 6.98 -18.99 1.54
N ASN A 120 6.86 -17.67 1.72
CA ASN A 120 5.58 -16.99 2.00
C ASN A 120 4.84 -16.59 0.73
N MET A 121 5.52 -16.61 -0.40
CA MET A 121 4.99 -16.32 -1.72
C MET A 121 4.55 -17.62 -2.40
N GLY A 122 3.49 -18.23 -1.89
CA GLY A 122 2.97 -19.47 -2.48
C GLY A 122 2.78 -19.36 -4.00
N ASN A 123 3.22 -20.40 -4.71
CA ASN A 123 3.38 -20.39 -6.16
C ASN A 123 2.09 -20.29 -6.98
N LEU A 124 0.91 -20.45 -6.38
CA LEU A 124 -0.31 -20.63 -7.16
C LEU A 124 -1.26 -19.43 -7.13
N ALA A 125 -1.29 -18.68 -6.05
CA ALA A 125 -2.26 -17.60 -5.89
C ALA A 125 -1.79 -16.55 -4.88
N ASN A 126 -0.78 -15.76 -5.23
CA ASN A 126 -0.40 -14.63 -4.41
C ASN A 126 -0.85 -13.32 -5.08
N PHE A 127 -1.04 -12.28 -4.26
CA PHE A 127 -1.47 -10.98 -4.74
C PHE A 127 -0.53 -10.40 -5.81
N ILE A 128 0.77 -10.59 -5.64
CA ILE A 128 1.79 -10.11 -6.58
C ILE A 128 1.62 -10.72 -7.95
N GLY A 129 1.42 -12.04 -8.02
CA GLY A 129 1.22 -12.74 -9.28
C GLY A 129 0.02 -12.24 -10.07
N HIS A 130 -1.06 -11.83 -9.38
CA HIS A 130 -2.26 -11.32 -10.06
C HIS A 130 -2.10 -9.94 -10.69
N ILE A 131 -1.14 -9.15 -10.25
CA ILE A 131 -0.94 -7.77 -10.69
C ILE A 131 0.41 -7.52 -11.36
N SER A 132 1.27 -8.55 -11.44
CA SER A 132 2.57 -8.46 -12.13
C SER A 132 2.50 -9.07 -13.53
N ASN A 133 3.13 -8.41 -14.49
CA ASN A 133 3.34 -8.98 -15.81
C ASN A 133 4.44 -10.05 -15.82
N GLU A 134 5.29 -10.08 -14.80
CA GLU A 134 6.40 -11.03 -14.67
C GLU A 134 5.93 -12.42 -14.21
N ALA A 135 4.73 -12.52 -13.65
CA ALA A 135 4.17 -13.82 -13.27
C ALA A 135 3.66 -14.56 -14.51
N ASP A 136 4.43 -15.52 -14.98
CA ASP A 136 4.15 -16.34 -16.16
C ASP A 136 3.63 -17.74 -15.85
N TRP A 137 3.42 -18.07 -14.56
CA TRP A 137 3.09 -19.39 -14.07
C TRP A 137 1.89 -19.41 -13.11
N GLY A 138 1.23 -20.55 -13.01
CA GLY A 138 0.14 -20.80 -12.08
C GLY A 138 -1.15 -20.04 -12.40
N TYR A 139 -2.07 -20.02 -11.44
CA TYR A 139 -3.38 -19.35 -11.59
C TYR A 139 -3.26 -17.83 -11.74
N ALA A 140 -2.21 -17.26 -11.21
CA ALA A 140 -1.94 -15.83 -11.32
C ALA A 140 -1.80 -15.36 -12.78
N SER A 141 -1.18 -16.18 -13.63
CA SER A 141 -1.03 -15.87 -15.06
C SER A 141 -2.35 -15.90 -15.82
N LEU A 142 -3.33 -16.64 -15.32
CA LEU A 142 -4.66 -16.80 -15.96
C LEU A 142 -5.66 -15.71 -15.56
N SER A 143 -5.44 -15.04 -14.43
CA SER A 143 -6.39 -14.07 -13.86
C SER A 143 -5.71 -12.77 -13.43
N LYS A 144 -4.86 -12.22 -14.29
CA LYS A 144 -4.16 -10.96 -14.03
C LYS A 144 -5.14 -9.79 -13.92
N LEU A 145 -4.95 -8.99 -12.88
CA LEU A 145 -5.68 -7.75 -12.70
C LEU A 145 -4.97 -6.62 -13.46
N GLN A 146 -5.74 -5.77 -14.07
CA GLN A 146 -5.25 -4.65 -14.86
C GLN A 146 -5.89 -3.35 -14.37
N MET A 147 -5.19 -2.25 -14.55
CA MET A 147 -5.76 -0.93 -14.33
C MET A 147 -6.89 -0.68 -15.34
N ALA A 148 -7.98 -0.08 -14.88
CA ALA A 148 -9.06 0.35 -15.77
C ALA A 148 -8.52 1.34 -16.82
N ARG A 149 -8.93 1.17 -18.08
CA ARG A 149 -8.48 2.02 -19.17
C ARG A 149 -8.74 3.51 -18.94
N SER A 150 -9.91 3.84 -18.39
CA SER A 150 -10.28 5.22 -18.05
C SER A 150 -9.34 5.84 -17.03
N LEU A 151 -8.87 5.05 -16.05
CA LEU A 151 -7.93 5.52 -15.05
C LEU A 151 -6.54 5.73 -15.68
N TYR A 152 -6.07 4.79 -16.50
CA TYR A 152 -4.82 4.94 -17.23
C TYR A 152 -4.81 6.18 -18.14
N ASP A 153 -5.90 6.42 -18.88
CA ASP A 153 -6.02 7.56 -19.78
C ASP A 153 -6.06 8.90 -19.00
N ALA A 154 -6.56 8.89 -17.76
CA ALA A 154 -6.57 10.06 -16.90
C ALA A 154 -5.19 10.46 -16.35
N ILE A 155 -4.21 9.54 -16.36
CA ILE A 155 -2.83 9.86 -15.94
C ILE A 155 -2.20 10.77 -17.01
N PRO A 156 -1.69 11.96 -16.65
CA PRO A 156 -1.03 12.86 -17.58
C PRO A 156 0.14 12.18 -18.31
N ALA A 157 0.35 12.52 -19.58
CA ALA A 157 1.48 11.99 -20.35
C ALA A 157 2.86 12.44 -19.79
N THR A 158 2.88 13.53 -19.03
CA THR A 158 4.07 14.05 -18.36
C THR A 158 4.39 13.32 -17.05
N ASP A 159 3.49 12.48 -16.56
CA ASP A 159 3.73 11.67 -15.36
C ASP A 159 4.47 10.39 -15.76
N PHE A 160 5.76 10.34 -15.42
CA PHE A 160 6.61 9.19 -15.74
C PHE A 160 6.11 7.88 -15.13
N ARG A 161 5.32 7.93 -14.05
CA ARG A 161 4.73 6.76 -13.39
C ARG A 161 3.76 6.01 -14.30
N LYS A 162 3.21 6.68 -15.31
CA LYS A 162 2.33 6.09 -16.32
C LYS A 162 2.96 4.90 -17.03
N TYR A 163 4.28 4.93 -17.24
CA TYR A 163 5.01 3.83 -17.87
C TYR A 163 4.98 2.52 -17.06
N SER A 164 4.73 2.59 -15.76
CA SER A 164 4.63 1.40 -14.90
C SER A 164 3.45 0.50 -15.24
N TYR A 165 2.50 1.02 -15.98
CA TYR A 165 1.28 0.31 -16.38
C TYR A 165 1.34 -0.17 -17.83
N LEU A 166 2.49 -0.03 -18.48
CA LEU A 166 2.74 -0.57 -19.81
C LEU A 166 3.45 -1.92 -19.70
N ASP A 167 3.06 -2.83 -20.60
CA ASP A 167 3.81 -4.05 -20.82
C ASP A 167 5.18 -3.65 -21.44
N PRO A 168 6.32 -4.10 -20.88
CA PRO A 168 7.64 -3.78 -21.42
C PRO A 168 7.83 -4.22 -22.89
N ASP A 169 7.11 -5.23 -23.31
CA ASP A 169 7.14 -5.74 -24.69
C ASP A 169 6.18 -4.98 -25.63
N ARG A 170 5.49 -3.97 -25.12
CA ARG A 170 4.50 -3.19 -25.89
C ARG A 170 4.74 -1.70 -25.73
N SER A 171 4.87 -1.02 -26.84
CA SER A 171 5.05 0.43 -26.89
C SER A 171 3.79 1.24 -26.51
N THR A 172 2.64 0.58 -26.40
CA THR A 172 1.36 1.23 -26.10
C THR A 172 0.53 0.39 -25.15
N TYR A 173 -0.23 1.04 -24.26
CA TYR A 173 -1.25 0.38 -23.46
C TYR A 173 -2.33 -0.17 -24.39
N ALA A 174 -2.24 -1.45 -24.69
CA ALA A 174 -3.28 -2.15 -25.41
C ALA A 174 -4.23 -2.77 -24.41
N TYR A 175 -5.43 -2.20 -24.28
CA TYR A 175 -6.53 -2.92 -23.67
C TYR A 175 -6.76 -4.16 -24.51
N GLN A 176 -6.36 -5.29 -24.01
CA GLN A 176 -6.69 -6.57 -24.63
C GLN A 176 -7.65 -7.30 -23.73
N SER A 177 -8.77 -7.63 -24.32
CA SER A 177 -9.73 -8.52 -23.73
C SER A 177 -9.05 -9.72 -23.07
N VAL A 178 -9.31 -9.90 -21.81
CA VAL A 178 -9.32 -11.13 -21.00
C VAL A 178 -8.09 -12.06 -21.01
N ARG A 179 -7.21 -12.04 -22.00
CA ARG A 179 -6.03 -12.92 -22.09
C ARG A 179 -4.76 -12.21 -22.58
N GLY A 180 -4.79 -10.95 -22.69
CA GLY A 180 -3.64 -10.19 -23.22
C GLY A 180 -3.04 -9.32 -22.14
N ASN A 181 -2.08 -9.70 -21.61
CA ASN A 181 -0.78 -9.25 -21.15
C ASN A 181 -0.51 -7.72 -20.97
N ALA A 182 -1.48 -6.87 -20.75
CA ALA A 182 -1.23 -5.56 -20.18
C ALA A 182 -1.36 -5.66 -18.67
N SER A 183 -0.47 -6.36 -18.05
CA SER A 183 -0.40 -6.42 -16.60
C SER A 183 0.43 -5.26 -16.09
N VAL A 184 0.00 -4.71 -15.00
CA VAL A 184 0.72 -3.71 -14.23
C VAL A 184 2.03 -4.33 -13.75
N SER A 185 3.15 -3.69 -14.01
CA SER A 185 4.37 -4.07 -13.32
C SER A 185 4.20 -3.77 -11.85
N TYR A 186 4.10 -4.81 -11.06
CA TYR A 186 3.76 -4.73 -9.63
C TYR A 186 4.77 -3.97 -8.79
N THR A 187 6.00 -3.96 -9.21
CA THR A 187 7.07 -3.27 -8.51
C THR A 187 6.76 -1.80 -8.23
N HIS A 188 5.81 -1.22 -8.95
CA HIS A 188 5.49 0.19 -8.90
C HIS A 188 4.23 0.56 -8.09
N LEU A 189 3.33 -0.38 -7.81
CA LEU A 189 2.05 -0.06 -7.16
C LEU A 189 2.14 0.21 -5.66
N ARG A 190 3.08 -0.40 -4.95
CA ARG A 190 3.14 -0.28 -3.48
C ARG A 190 3.74 1.01 -2.95
N ALA A 191 4.57 1.69 -3.71
CA ALA A 191 5.21 2.90 -3.23
C ALA A 191 4.29 4.12 -3.23
N HIS A 192 3.20 4.08 -3.98
CA HIS A 192 2.21 5.17 -3.99
C HIS A 192 1.40 5.27 -2.71
N GLU A 193 1.24 4.19 -1.98
CA GLU A 193 0.43 4.21 -0.76
C GLU A 193 1.15 4.86 0.44
N THR A 194 2.42 5.16 0.33
CA THR A 194 3.18 5.54 1.53
C THR A 194 3.61 6.99 1.62
N CYS A 195 3.76 7.73 0.53
CA CYS A 195 4.25 9.12 0.62
C CYS A 195 3.68 10.12 -0.38
N ALA A 196 3.09 9.70 -1.48
CA ALA A 196 2.68 10.61 -2.54
C ALA A 196 1.18 10.94 -2.56
N ASP A 197 0.36 10.16 -1.86
CA ASP A 197 -1.09 10.32 -1.81
C ASP A 197 -1.59 10.91 -0.48
N LEU A 198 -0.68 11.37 0.36
CA LEU A 198 -0.94 12.21 1.54
C LEU A 198 -0.53 13.65 1.23
#